data_16a2c2dd9e6935ae477ba41a71fb49ea
#
_entry.id   16a2c2dd9e6935ae477ba41a71fb49ea
#
_cell.length_a   1.000
_cell.length_b   1.000
_cell.length_c   1.000
_cell.angle_alpha   90.00
_cell.angle_beta   90.00
_cell.angle_gamma   90.00
#
_symmetry.space_group_name_H-M   'P 1'
#
loop_
_entity.id
_entity.type
_entity.pdbx_description
1 polymer ?
#
loop_
_entity_poly.entity_id
_entity_poly.type
_entity_poly.pdbx_seq_one_letter_code
_entity_poly.pdbx_strand_id
1 'polypeptide(L)'
;MTLFGGVEAGGTKFVCIIASKPDDIRAETRFPTTTPAETLGRVIDFFQRNSRRYPISALGISCFGPVDLDTSSPTYGYITTTPKPGWAQTDILHRLSDALKTPAILDTDVNGAALGEYRWGAGQGADPCLYLTIGTGIGGGGIVNGKPIHGLVHPEMGHMRLPHDWQADPFPGWCPYHGDCFEGLA
;
A
#
# COMPACT_ATOMS: atom_id res chain seq x y z
N MET A 1 -6.93 16.38 -20.49
CA MET A 1 -7.14 15.12 -19.78
C MET A 1 -6.34 15.19 -18.49
N THR A 2 -6.94 14.94 -17.34
CA THR A 2 -6.26 15.05 -16.04
C THR A 2 -5.37 13.82 -15.82
N LEU A 3 -4.11 14.04 -15.45
CA LEU A 3 -3.16 12.98 -15.12
C LEU A 3 -2.96 12.90 -13.61
N PHE A 4 -2.76 11.69 -13.13
CA PHE A 4 -2.50 11.37 -11.73
C PHE A 4 -1.18 10.62 -11.62
N GLY A 5 -0.48 10.85 -10.52
CA GLY A 5 0.64 10.03 -10.12
C GLY A 5 0.17 8.87 -9.24
N GLY A 6 0.75 7.70 -9.44
CA GLY A 6 0.57 6.53 -8.59
C GLY A 6 1.91 6.01 -8.10
N VAL A 7 2.00 5.68 -6.83
CA VAL A 7 3.16 5.02 -6.22
C VAL A 7 2.69 3.77 -5.49
N GLU A 8 3.13 2.61 -5.96
CA GLU A 8 3.09 1.36 -5.21
C GLU A 8 4.41 1.25 -4.45
N ALA A 9 4.37 1.58 -3.18
CA ALA A 9 5.50 1.53 -2.27
C ALA A 9 5.52 0.16 -1.58
N GLY A 10 6.18 -0.82 -2.21
CA GLY A 10 6.31 -2.17 -1.66
C GLY A 10 7.59 -2.35 -0.83
N GLY A 11 7.59 -3.29 0.10
CA GLY A 11 8.76 -3.61 0.92
C GLY A 11 9.98 -4.11 0.12
N THR A 12 9.77 -4.60 -1.12
CA THR A 12 10.84 -5.13 -1.99
C THR A 12 11.14 -4.23 -3.17
N LYS A 13 10.10 -3.61 -3.74
CA LYS A 13 10.19 -2.75 -4.92
C LYS A 13 9.21 -1.59 -4.82
N PHE A 14 9.54 -0.49 -5.47
CA PHE A 14 8.60 0.60 -5.77
C PHE A 14 8.24 0.58 -7.25
N VAL A 15 6.97 0.89 -7.54
CA VAL A 15 6.48 1.16 -8.90
C VAL A 15 5.88 2.56 -8.89
N CYS A 16 6.26 3.39 -9.87
CA CYS A 16 5.68 4.72 -10.05
C CYS A 16 5.07 4.81 -11.43
N ILE A 17 3.88 5.36 -11.51
CA ILE A 17 3.18 5.57 -12.78
C ILE A 17 2.65 7.01 -12.89
N ILE A 18 2.49 7.47 -14.14
CA ILE A 18 1.69 8.64 -14.49
C ILE A 18 0.64 8.17 -15.47
N ALA A 19 -0.63 8.33 -15.11
CA ALA A 19 -1.74 7.80 -15.88
C ALA A 19 -2.98 8.70 -15.75
N SER A 20 -3.92 8.58 -16.70
CA SER A 20 -5.26 9.11 -16.55
C SER A 20 -6.27 8.02 -16.17
N LYS A 21 -5.96 6.77 -16.49
CA LYS A 21 -6.74 5.54 -16.24
C LYS A 21 -5.85 4.32 -16.47
N PRO A 22 -6.26 3.09 -16.07
CA PRO A 22 -5.42 1.90 -16.15
C PRO A 22 -4.87 1.55 -17.54
N ASP A 23 -5.62 1.83 -18.58
CA ASP A 23 -5.25 1.59 -19.98
C ASP A 23 -4.61 2.81 -20.67
N ASP A 24 -4.30 3.88 -19.93
CA ASP A 24 -3.66 5.09 -20.43
C ASP A 24 -2.49 5.51 -19.55
N ILE A 25 -1.49 4.65 -19.47
CA ILE A 25 -0.23 4.91 -18.73
C ILE A 25 0.71 5.70 -19.63
N ARG A 26 1.14 6.90 -19.18
CA ARG A 26 2.02 7.83 -19.90
C ARG A 26 3.49 7.65 -19.59
N ALA A 27 3.80 7.26 -18.36
CA ALA A 27 5.14 6.94 -17.90
C ALA A 27 5.08 5.95 -16.75
N GLU A 28 6.06 5.07 -16.69
CA GLU A 28 6.22 4.07 -15.63
C GLU A 28 7.70 3.90 -15.30
N THR A 29 8.00 3.61 -14.04
CA THR A 29 9.31 3.14 -13.60
C THR A 29 9.14 2.15 -12.45
N ARG A 30 10.12 1.25 -12.33
CA ARG A 30 10.20 0.27 -11.26
C ARG A 30 11.63 0.16 -10.78
N PHE A 31 11.82 0.10 -9.46
CA PHE A 31 13.14 -0.05 -8.85
C PHE A 31 13.08 -0.74 -7.49
N PRO A 32 14.17 -1.35 -7.01
CA PRO A 32 14.24 -1.97 -5.70
C PRO A 32 14.04 -0.96 -4.57
N THR A 33 13.43 -1.43 -3.47
CA THR A 33 13.33 -0.69 -2.22
C THR A 33 14.65 -0.81 -1.46
N THR A 34 15.37 0.29 -1.32
CA THR A 34 16.62 0.40 -0.59
C THR A 34 16.42 1.27 0.67
N THR A 35 17.29 2.21 0.96
CA THR A 35 17.08 3.16 2.05
C THR A 35 15.96 4.15 1.72
N PRO A 36 15.24 4.71 2.72
CA PRO A 36 14.20 5.71 2.48
C PRO A 36 14.70 6.92 1.66
N ALA A 37 15.90 7.41 1.96
CA ALA A 37 16.46 8.57 1.27
C ALA A 37 16.67 8.29 -0.23
N GLU A 38 17.27 7.16 -0.57
CA GLU A 38 17.53 6.78 -1.97
C GLU A 38 16.22 6.44 -2.70
N THR A 39 15.36 5.63 -2.08
CA THR A 39 14.12 5.17 -2.71
C THR A 39 13.17 6.35 -2.98
N LEU A 40 12.92 7.20 -1.97
CA LEU A 40 12.06 8.37 -2.15
C LEU A 40 12.68 9.42 -3.07
N GLY A 41 14.02 9.53 -3.08
CA GLY A 41 14.74 10.34 -4.06
C GLY A 41 14.45 9.90 -5.50
N ARG A 42 14.45 8.60 -5.78
CA ARG A 42 14.10 8.04 -7.11
C ARG A 42 12.65 8.29 -7.49
N VAL A 43 11.71 8.22 -6.53
CA VAL A 43 10.31 8.59 -6.77
C VAL A 43 10.21 10.05 -7.19
N ILE A 44 10.81 10.96 -6.42
CA ILE A 44 10.81 12.40 -6.69
C ILE A 44 11.41 12.70 -8.07
N ASP A 45 12.57 12.12 -8.36
CA ASP A 45 13.25 12.26 -9.64
C ASP A 45 12.38 11.84 -10.83
N PHE A 46 11.66 10.71 -10.69
CA PHE A 46 10.77 10.22 -11.74
C PHE A 46 9.67 11.24 -12.06
N PHE A 47 8.96 11.73 -11.05
CA PHE A 47 7.88 12.69 -11.26
C PHE A 47 8.40 14.04 -11.74
N GLN A 48 9.51 14.53 -11.20
CA GLN A 48 10.10 15.81 -11.62
C GLN A 48 10.58 15.79 -13.06
N ARG A 49 11.24 14.73 -13.51
CA ARG A 49 11.70 14.57 -14.92
C ARG A 49 10.51 14.54 -15.90
N ASN A 50 9.37 14.04 -15.48
CA ASN A 50 8.19 13.95 -16.30
C ASN A 50 7.25 15.16 -16.17
N SER A 51 7.45 16.06 -15.19
CA SER A 51 6.51 17.13 -14.83
C SER A 51 6.16 18.09 -15.95
N ARG A 52 7.12 18.39 -16.84
CA ARG A 52 6.88 19.28 -18.00
C ARG A 52 6.01 18.64 -19.07
N ARG A 53 6.16 17.34 -19.28
CA ARG A 53 5.44 16.60 -20.33
C ARG A 53 4.11 16.05 -19.82
N TYR A 54 4.08 15.63 -18.58
CA TYR A 54 2.95 14.96 -17.94
C TYR A 54 2.72 15.54 -16.55
N PRO A 55 2.20 16.77 -16.43
CA PRO A 55 1.89 17.38 -15.15
C PRO A 55 0.77 16.58 -14.45
N ILE A 56 1.01 16.16 -13.22
CA ILE A 56 0.02 15.43 -12.41
C ILE A 56 -0.76 16.39 -11.51
N SER A 57 -2.04 16.11 -11.31
CA SER A 57 -2.94 16.92 -10.47
C SER A 57 -3.00 16.43 -9.02
N ALA A 58 -2.72 15.15 -8.79
CA ALA A 58 -2.65 14.53 -7.46
C ALA A 58 -1.80 13.27 -7.50
N LEU A 59 -1.31 12.86 -6.33
CA LEU A 59 -0.52 11.65 -6.13
C LEU A 59 -1.26 10.69 -5.20
N GLY A 60 -1.47 9.45 -5.63
CA GLY A 60 -1.90 8.33 -4.79
C GLY A 60 -0.72 7.47 -4.38
N ILE A 61 -0.63 7.13 -3.11
CA ILE A 61 0.44 6.30 -2.56
C ILE A 61 -0.19 5.08 -1.89
N SER A 62 0.11 3.88 -2.38
CA SER A 62 -0.23 2.61 -1.75
C SER A 62 1.04 2.04 -1.12
N CYS A 63 1.08 1.91 0.21
CA CYS A 63 2.32 1.67 0.93
C CYS A 63 2.27 0.42 1.80
N PHE A 64 3.38 -0.33 1.81
CA PHE A 64 3.58 -1.36 2.82
C PHE A 64 3.52 -0.75 4.22
N GLY A 65 3.05 -1.54 5.16
CA GLY A 65 2.78 -1.05 6.50
C GLY A 65 3.73 -1.53 7.60
N PRO A 66 3.30 -1.29 8.83
CA PRO A 66 2.15 -0.47 9.23
C PRO A 66 2.32 1.02 8.91
N VAL A 67 1.23 1.68 8.50
CA VAL A 67 1.21 3.13 8.22
C VAL A 67 0.20 3.84 9.11
N ASP A 68 0.48 5.09 9.45
CA ASP A 68 -0.45 5.93 10.21
C ASP A 68 -1.42 6.63 9.25
N LEU A 69 -2.68 6.25 9.30
CA LEU A 69 -3.76 6.79 8.48
C LEU A 69 -4.71 7.73 9.26
N ASP A 70 -4.45 7.96 10.55
CA ASP A 70 -5.23 8.92 11.35
C ASP A 70 -4.82 10.35 11.00
N THR A 71 -5.71 11.05 10.30
CA THR A 71 -5.47 12.44 9.89
C THR A 71 -5.32 13.43 11.06
N SER A 72 -5.69 13.04 12.27
CA SER A 72 -5.48 13.84 13.50
C SER A 72 -4.15 13.54 14.18
N SER A 73 -3.45 12.49 13.76
CA SER A 73 -2.17 12.10 14.34
C SER A 73 -1.03 13.00 13.86
N PRO A 74 -0.07 13.34 14.73
CA PRO A 74 1.14 14.07 14.33
C PRO A 74 2.04 13.28 13.39
N THR A 75 1.84 11.96 13.29
CA THR A 75 2.57 11.06 12.39
C THR A 75 1.72 10.55 11.23
N TYR A 76 0.61 11.24 10.91
CA TYR A 76 -0.19 10.93 9.72
C TYR A 76 0.68 10.87 8.47
N GLY A 77 0.55 9.79 7.71
CA GLY A 77 1.34 9.59 6.50
C GLY A 77 2.72 8.96 6.69
N TYR A 78 3.03 8.52 7.93
CA TYR A 78 4.29 7.82 8.23
C TYR A 78 4.14 6.31 8.12
N ILE A 79 5.22 5.65 7.69
CA ILE A 79 5.44 4.24 8.00
C ILE A 79 5.86 4.19 9.47
N THR A 80 5.13 3.45 10.30
CA THR A 80 5.34 3.43 11.76
C THR A 80 6.35 2.36 12.17
N THR A 81 5.90 1.26 12.75
CA THR A 81 6.75 0.14 13.23
C THR A 81 6.80 -0.95 12.16
N THR A 82 7.74 -0.87 11.24
CA THR A 82 7.90 -1.89 10.20
C THR A 82 9.13 -2.75 10.46
N PRO A 83 9.10 -4.07 10.14
CA PRO A 83 10.29 -4.91 10.19
C PRO A 83 11.31 -4.57 9.10
N LYS A 84 10.97 -3.75 8.11
CA LYS A 84 11.90 -3.34 7.06
C LYS A 84 12.98 -2.42 7.62
N PRO A 85 14.28 -2.83 7.56
CA PRO A 85 15.36 -2.04 8.15
C PRO A 85 15.44 -0.61 7.62
N GLY A 86 15.49 0.36 8.53
CA GLY A 86 15.64 1.78 8.22
C GLY A 86 14.39 2.50 7.76
N TRP A 87 13.24 1.82 7.64
CA TRP A 87 11.98 2.42 7.19
C TRP A 87 11.03 2.81 8.33
N ALA A 88 11.27 2.34 9.56
CA ALA A 88 10.47 2.76 10.70
C ALA A 88 10.52 4.28 10.89
N GLN A 89 9.37 4.88 11.23
CA GLN A 89 9.17 6.32 11.44
C GLN A 89 9.55 7.18 10.21
N THR A 90 9.27 6.66 9.01
CA THR A 90 9.54 7.37 7.76
C THR A 90 8.29 8.13 7.31
N ASP A 91 8.37 9.46 7.25
CA ASP A 91 7.36 10.30 6.62
C ASP A 91 7.40 10.14 5.09
N ILE A 92 6.53 9.31 4.56
CA ILE A 92 6.46 9.08 3.10
C ILE A 92 5.53 10.07 2.43
N LEU A 93 4.41 10.42 3.08
CA LEU A 93 3.36 11.26 2.49
C LEU A 93 3.86 12.68 2.27
N HIS A 94 4.30 13.35 3.36
CA HIS A 94 4.66 14.78 3.29
C HIS A 94 5.95 14.98 2.49
N ARG A 95 6.94 14.08 2.63
CA ARG A 95 8.16 14.16 1.81
C ARG A 95 7.89 14.13 0.32
N LEU A 96 6.92 13.32 -0.14
CA LEU A 96 6.58 13.26 -1.57
C LEU A 96 5.70 14.44 -1.98
N SER A 97 4.68 14.79 -1.20
CA SER A 97 3.79 15.91 -1.52
C SER A 97 4.52 17.25 -1.58
N ASP A 98 5.40 17.50 -0.62
CA ASP A 98 6.16 18.74 -0.52
C ASP A 98 7.20 18.88 -1.64
N ALA A 99 7.96 17.78 -1.90
CA ALA A 99 8.97 17.79 -2.96
C ALA A 99 8.35 17.94 -4.36
N LEU A 100 7.15 17.40 -4.57
CA LEU A 100 6.44 17.46 -5.84
C LEU A 100 5.47 18.65 -5.93
N LYS A 101 5.23 19.34 -4.82
CA LYS A 101 4.22 20.43 -4.69
C LYS A 101 2.86 20.00 -5.23
N THR A 102 2.47 18.76 -4.93
CA THR A 102 1.26 18.12 -5.47
C THR A 102 0.49 17.51 -4.30
N PRO A 103 -0.85 17.70 -4.24
CA PRO A 103 -1.68 17.03 -3.25
C PRO A 103 -1.48 15.52 -3.31
N ALA A 104 -1.31 14.89 -2.15
CA ALA A 104 -1.11 13.45 -2.07
C ALA A 104 -2.02 12.81 -1.02
N ILE A 105 -2.38 11.55 -1.25
CA ILE A 105 -3.08 10.69 -0.29
C ILE A 105 -2.30 9.39 -0.13
N LEU A 106 -2.37 8.81 1.07
CA LEU A 106 -1.74 7.55 1.41
C LEU A 106 -2.79 6.55 1.88
N ASP A 107 -2.62 5.30 1.49
CA ASP A 107 -3.31 4.15 2.06
C ASP A 107 -2.36 2.93 2.07
N THR A 108 -2.81 1.80 2.64
CA THR A 108 -2.05 0.56 2.56
C THR A 108 -1.99 0.02 1.13
N ASP A 109 -0.97 -0.76 0.83
CA ASP A 109 -0.82 -1.45 -0.46
C ASP A 109 -2.01 -2.37 -0.76
N VAL A 110 -2.53 -3.09 0.24
CA VAL A 110 -3.70 -3.96 0.09
C VAL A 110 -5.01 -3.19 -0.12
N ASN A 111 -5.20 -2.03 0.51
CA ASN A 111 -6.35 -1.17 0.25
C ASN A 111 -6.27 -0.54 -1.14
N GLY A 112 -5.08 -0.12 -1.56
CA GLY A 112 -4.84 0.37 -2.92
C GLY A 112 -5.17 -0.70 -3.97
N ALA A 113 -4.72 -1.95 -3.74
CA ALA A 113 -5.04 -3.08 -4.61
C ALA A 113 -6.54 -3.39 -4.61
N ALA A 114 -7.17 -3.46 -3.44
CA ALA A 114 -8.63 -3.67 -3.32
C ALA A 114 -9.42 -2.61 -4.08
N LEU A 115 -9.03 -1.33 -3.96
CA LEU A 115 -9.68 -0.24 -4.67
C LEU A 115 -9.48 -0.35 -6.19
N GLY A 116 -8.30 -0.77 -6.63
CA GLY A 116 -8.00 -1.03 -8.04
C GLY A 116 -8.89 -2.11 -8.62
N GLU A 117 -8.98 -3.27 -7.94
CA GLU A 117 -9.85 -4.38 -8.35
C GLU A 117 -11.34 -4.01 -8.32
N TYR A 118 -11.77 -3.28 -7.29
CA TYR A 118 -13.13 -2.79 -7.18
C TYR A 118 -13.52 -1.83 -8.32
N ARG A 119 -12.61 -0.94 -8.71
CA ARG A 119 -12.89 0.07 -9.73
C ARG A 119 -12.76 -0.44 -11.16
N TRP A 120 -11.76 -1.29 -11.43
CA TRP A 120 -11.35 -1.65 -12.79
C TRP A 120 -11.11 -3.14 -13.01
N GLY A 121 -11.05 -3.94 -11.95
CA GLY A 121 -10.72 -5.36 -12.02
C GLY A 121 -11.88 -6.29 -11.70
N ALA A 122 -11.58 -7.43 -11.10
CA ALA A 122 -12.53 -8.50 -10.79
C ALA A 122 -13.59 -8.12 -9.76
N GLY A 123 -13.36 -7.06 -8.96
CA GLY A 123 -14.28 -6.58 -7.94
C GLY A 123 -15.36 -5.62 -8.45
N GLN A 124 -15.44 -5.36 -9.76
CA GLN A 124 -16.46 -4.47 -10.31
C GLN A 124 -17.87 -4.99 -10.02
N GLY A 125 -18.69 -4.12 -9.42
CA GLY A 125 -20.10 -4.44 -9.09
C GLY A 125 -20.26 -5.27 -7.81
N ALA A 126 -19.20 -5.67 -7.14
CA ALA A 126 -19.25 -6.35 -5.86
C ALA A 126 -19.25 -5.34 -4.70
N ASP A 127 -20.16 -5.48 -3.74
CA ASP A 127 -20.18 -4.73 -2.49
C ASP A 127 -20.77 -5.61 -1.39
N PRO A 128 -20.00 -6.02 -0.38
CA PRO A 128 -18.57 -5.72 -0.18
C PRO A 128 -17.62 -6.44 -1.15
N CYS A 129 -16.43 -5.88 -1.32
CA CYS A 129 -15.33 -6.50 -2.07
C CYS A 129 -14.14 -6.71 -1.13
N LEU A 130 -13.57 -7.90 -1.12
CA LEU A 130 -12.38 -8.25 -0.35
C LEU A 130 -11.26 -8.67 -1.30
N TYR A 131 -10.10 -8.03 -1.14
CA TYR A 131 -8.86 -8.41 -1.81
C TYR A 131 -7.93 -9.08 -0.81
N LEU A 132 -7.39 -10.24 -1.16
CA LEU A 132 -6.37 -10.93 -0.39
C LEU A 132 -5.11 -11.08 -1.24
N THR A 133 -3.97 -10.76 -0.67
CA THR A 133 -2.66 -11.06 -1.25
C THR A 133 -1.99 -12.15 -0.42
N ILE A 134 -1.49 -13.19 -1.10
CA ILE A 134 -0.78 -14.31 -0.47
C ILE A 134 0.59 -14.40 -1.15
N GLY A 135 1.65 -14.12 -0.39
CA GLY A 135 3.02 -14.08 -0.87
C GLY A 135 4.00 -14.43 0.25
N THR A 136 4.96 -13.55 0.55
CA THR A 136 5.85 -13.69 1.74
C THR A 136 5.06 -13.64 3.04
N GLY A 137 3.95 -12.93 3.05
CA GLY A 137 2.96 -12.86 4.11
C GLY A 137 1.56 -12.83 3.50
N ILE A 138 0.55 -12.64 4.33
CA ILE A 138 -0.84 -12.47 3.92
C ILE A 138 -1.33 -11.08 4.29
N GLY A 139 -1.84 -10.35 3.32
CA GLY A 139 -2.49 -9.06 3.53
C GLY A 139 -3.92 -9.06 3.01
N GLY A 140 -4.77 -8.17 3.52
CA GLY A 140 -6.13 -8.01 3.05
C GLY A 140 -6.60 -6.57 3.06
N GLY A 141 -7.26 -6.16 1.97
CA GLY A 141 -7.93 -4.88 1.84
C GLY A 141 -9.40 -5.09 1.52
N GLY A 142 -10.29 -4.31 2.14
CA GLY A 142 -11.73 -4.44 1.95
C GLY A 142 -12.35 -3.14 1.46
N ILE A 143 -13.36 -3.26 0.62
CA ILE A 143 -14.22 -2.16 0.17
C ILE A 143 -15.63 -2.43 0.63
N VAL A 144 -16.24 -1.48 1.33
CA VAL A 144 -17.64 -1.52 1.76
C VAL A 144 -18.28 -0.18 1.42
N ASN A 145 -19.44 -0.23 0.76
CA ASN A 145 -20.14 0.96 0.27
C ASN A 145 -19.21 1.87 -0.57
N GLY A 146 -18.35 1.27 -1.40
CA GLY A 146 -17.44 1.96 -2.29
C GLY A 146 -16.24 2.63 -1.61
N LYS A 147 -15.97 2.36 -0.33
CA LYS A 147 -14.88 2.95 0.46
C LYS A 147 -13.98 1.87 1.04
N PRO A 148 -12.64 2.09 1.09
CA PRO A 148 -11.73 1.22 1.81
C PRO A 148 -12.12 1.09 3.29
N ILE A 149 -11.94 -0.10 3.84
CA ILE A 149 -12.14 -0.34 5.27
C ILE A 149 -10.90 0.16 6.00
N HIS A 150 -11.13 1.08 6.94
CA HIS A 150 -10.17 1.48 7.96
C HIS A 150 -10.76 1.14 9.33
N GLY A 151 -9.93 1.02 10.35
CA GLY A 151 -10.34 0.83 11.73
C GLY A 151 -9.66 1.85 12.63
N LEU A 152 -9.30 1.46 13.84
CA LEU A 152 -8.43 2.26 14.71
C LEU A 152 -7.06 2.52 14.03
N VAL A 153 -6.59 1.48 13.35
CA VAL A 153 -5.51 1.54 12.36
C VAL A 153 -6.05 0.91 11.06
N HIS A 154 -5.27 0.23 10.26
CA HIS A 154 -5.79 -0.58 9.16
C HIS A 154 -6.02 -2.04 9.59
N PRO A 155 -6.98 -2.79 9.00
CA PRO A 155 -7.20 -4.19 9.31
C PRO A 155 -5.99 -5.03 8.90
N GLU A 156 -5.41 -5.78 9.82
CA GLU A 156 -4.35 -6.76 9.59
C GLU A 156 -4.99 -8.14 9.33
N MET A 157 -5.68 -8.29 8.19
CA MET A 157 -6.50 -9.46 7.89
C MET A 157 -5.71 -10.76 7.78
N GLY A 158 -4.40 -10.70 7.47
CA GLY A 158 -3.51 -11.85 7.51
C GLY A 158 -3.33 -12.46 8.89
N HIS A 159 -3.58 -11.68 9.93
CA HIS A 159 -3.44 -12.13 11.32
C HIS A 159 -4.75 -12.61 11.97
N MET A 160 -5.82 -12.77 11.19
CA MET A 160 -7.06 -13.33 11.73
C MET A 160 -6.86 -14.77 12.20
N ARG A 161 -7.56 -15.14 13.27
CA ARG A 161 -7.59 -16.53 13.72
C ARG A 161 -8.48 -17.37 12.81
N LEU A 162 -7.94 -18.51 12.40
CA LEU A 162 -8.69 -19.56 11.72
C LEU A 162 -8.97 -20.73 12.69
N PRO A 163 -10.04 -21.50 12.49
CA PRO A 163 -10.20 -22.77 13.17
C PRO A 163 -8.98 -23.67 12.86
N HIS A 164 -8.33 -24.20 13.91
CA HIS A 164 -7.15 -25.04 13.78
C HIS A 164 -7.38 -26.36 14.48
N ASP A 165 -7.34 -27.46 13.75
CA ASP A 165 -7.43 -28.82 14.30
C ASP A 165 -6.05 -29.33 14.66
N TRP A 166 -5.65 -29.11 15.91
CA TRP A 166 -4.36 -29.54 16.45
C TRP A 166 -4.11 -31.05 16.42
N GLN A 167 -5.15 -31.88 16.24
CA GLN A 167 -4.97 -33.32 16.08
C GLN A 167 -4.63 -33.70 14.64
N ALA A 168 -5.26 -33.05 13.69
CA ALA A 168 -5.00 -33.27 12.28
C ALA A 168 -3.73 -32.53 11.81
N ASP A 169 -3.46 -31.37 12.35
CA ASP A 169 -2.29 -30.55 12.03
C ASP A 169 -1.64 -30.01 13.33
N PRO A 170 -0.56 -30.62 13.80
CA PRO A 170 0.15 -30.18 15.00
C PRO A 170 1.09 -28.98 14.77
N PHE A 171 1.09 -28.38 13.58
CA PHE A 171 1.97 -27.27 13.22
C PHE A 171 1.66 -26.00 14.04
N PRO A 172 2.63 -25.43 14.79
CA PRO A 172 2.35 -24.32 15.71
C PRO A 172 2.19 -22.95 14.99
N GLY A 173 2.41 -22.90 13.68
CA GLY A 173 2.43 -21.66 12.91
C GLY A 173 3.77 -20.92 12.95
N TRP A 174 4.00 -20.09 11.94
CA TRP A 174 5.24 -19.29 11.78
C TRP A 174 5.11 -17.83 12.21
N CYS A 175 3.91 -17.33 12.47
CA CYS A 175 3.72 -15.94 12.82
C CYS A 175 4.40 -15.61 14.17
N PRO A 176 5.34 -14.65 14.22
CA PRO A 176 6.06 -14.32 15.45
C PRO A 176 5.18 -13.66 16.51
N TYR A 177 3.98 -13.18 16.13
CA TYR A 177 3.04 -12.49 17.03
C TYR A 177 1.92 -13.38 17.53
N HIS A 178 1.38 -14.26 16.65
CA HIS A 178 0.15 -14.99 16.90
C HIS A 178 0.28 -16.52 16.71
N GLY A 179 1.44 -17.02 16.28
CA GLY A 179 1.65 -18.44 15.97
C GLY A 179 0.77 -18.89 14.80
N ASP A 180 -0.36 -19.50 15.12
CA ASP A 180 -1.32 -20.16 14.22
C ASP A 180 -2.42 -19.24 13.63
N CYS A 181 -2.14 -17.97 13.41
CA CYS A 181 -3.04 -17.12 12.63
C CYS A 181 -3.03 -17.51 11.13
N PHE A 182 -3.89 -16.90 10.32
CA PHE A 182 -4.00 -17.22 8.88
C PHE A 182 -2.64 -17.15 8.16
N GLU A 183 -1.88 -16.07 8.36
CA GLU A 183 -0.52 -15.94 7.82
C GLU A 183 0.43 -16.99 8.40
N GLY A 184 0.28 -17.29 9.68
CA GLY A 184 1.15 -18.24 10.37
C GLY A 184 0.98 -19.68 9.92
N LEU A 185 -0.19 -20.05 9.37
CA LEU A 185 -0.53 -21.38 8.89
C LEU A 185 -0.33 -21.55 7.38
N ALA A 186 0.01 -20.47 6.63
CA ALA A 186 0.11 -20.49 5.18
C ALA A 186 1.52 -20.84 4.65
#